data_f29325004c8abe6c7cfdd51f588fa130
#
_entry.id   f29325004c8abe6c7cfdd51f588fa130
#
_cell.length_a   1.000
_cell.length_b   1.000
_cell.length_c   1.000
_cell.angle_alpha   90.00
_cell.angle_beta   90.00
_cell.angle_gamma   90.00
#
_symmetry.space_group_name_H-M   'P 1'
#
loop_
_entity.id
_entity.type
_entity.pdbx_description
1 polymer ?
#
loop_
_entity_poly.entity_id
_entity_poly.type
_entity_poly.pdbx_seq_one_letter_code
_entity_poly.pdbx_strand_id
1 'polypeptide(L)'
;MDIAGKVFIVTGGASGLGEGSARMFVREGAKVVIADVQADKGESLTNELGAGKAAFVRCDVTQEADGRAVVGKAQSMGKLMGLVNCAGIGPAAKTVGKDGAHPLDLFTRTITINLIGSFNMIRLAAEAMSKNEPEPTGERGVMISTASVAAYDGQIGQAAYSASKGGIVGMTLPIARDLARNGIRNMTIAPGIFGTPMLFGMPKEVQDALAASVPFPSRLGRPEDYAKLVQQIVTNDMLNGEVIRLDGAIRMAPK
;
A
#
# COMPACT_ATOMS: atom_id res chain seq x y z
N MET A 1 12.08 3.64 -14.04
CA MET A 1 13.14 4.53 -13.46
C MET A 1 14.09 3.78 -12.56
N ASP A 2 15.30 4.31 -12.30
CA ASP A 2 16.18 3.77 -11.26
C ASP A 2 15.70 4.18 -9.87
N ILE A 3 15.94 3.32 -8.88
CA ILE A 3 15.53 3.55 -7.49
C ILE A 3 16.56 4.39 -6.72
N ALA A 4 17.84 4.15 -6.96
CA ALA A 4 18.94 4.75 -6.19
C ALA A 4 18.91 6.29 -6.22
N GLY A 5 19.20 6.91 -5.06
CA GLY A 5 19.28 8.35 -4.88
C GLY A 5 17.92 9.09 -4.83
N LYS A 6 16.80 8.40 -5.05
CA LYS A 6 15.45 8.99 -5.06
C LYS A 6 14.75 8.83 -3.71
N VAL A 7 13.64 9.55 -3.54
CA VAL A 7 12.85 9.50 -2.30
C VAL A 7 11.51 8.82 -2.59
N PHE A 8 11.12 7.92 -1.70
CA PHE A 8 9.83 7.23 -1.74
C PHE A 8 9.08 7.44 -0.43
N ILE A 9 7.75 7.56 -0.52
CA ILE A 9 6.85 7.56 0.63
C ILE A 9 6.23 6.18 0.73
N VAL A 10 6.15 5.61 1.94
CA VAL A 10 5.45 4.37 2.23
C VAL A 10 4.47 4.60 3.36
N THR A 11 3.16 4.59 3.07
CA THR A 11 2.12 4.65 4.12
C THR A 11 1.88 3.27 4.71
N GLY A 12 1.52 3.17 6.00
CA GLY A 12 1.52 1.89 6.69
C GLY A 12 2.91 1.26 6.72
N GLY A 13 3.95 2.11 6.67
CA GLY A 13 5.32 1.69 6.46
C GLY A 13 6.03 1.12 7.67
N ALA A 14 5.42 1.18 8.86
CA ALA A 14 6.02 0.70 10.10
C ALA A 14 5.86 -0.81 10.34
N SER A 15 5.15 -1.52 9.45
CA SER A 15 4.95 -2.97 9.60
C SER A 15 4.55 -3.65 8.27
N GLY A 16 4.65 -4.99 8.24
CA GLY A 16 4.11 -5.83 7.18
C GLY A 16 4.58 -5.48 5.77
N LEU A 17 3.64 -5.31 4.82
CA LEU A 17 3.94 -5.04 3.41
C LEU A 17 4.66 -3.70 3.23
N GLY A 18 4.25 -2.69 4.01
CA GLY A 18 4.88 -1.37 3.99
C GLY A 18 6.32 -1.41 4.50
N GLU A 19 6.58 -2.08 5.61
CA GLU A 19 7.93 -2.28 6.14
C GLU A 19 8.82 -3.02 5.12
N GLY A 20 8.33 -4.11 4.52
CA GLY A 20 9.06 -4.83 3.48
C GLY A 20 9.44 -3.93 2.31
N SER A 21 8.54 -3.04 1.88
CA SER A 21 8.79 -2.07 0.82
C SER A 21 9.82 -1.01 1.25
N ALA A 22 9.71 -0.48 2.47
CA ALA A 22 10.67 0.50 3.01
C ALA A 22 12.10 -0.07 3.07
N ARG A 23 12.23 -1.29 3.58
CA ARG A 23 13.52 -2.01 3.61
C ARG A 23 14.09 -2.24 2.21
N MET A 24 13.27 -2.62 1.26
CA MET A 24 13.68 -2.79 -0.14
C MET A 24 14.20 -1.47 -0.71
N PHE A 25 13.49 -0.36 -0.57
CA PHE A 25 13.92 0.93 -1.09
C PHE A 25 15.28 1.36 -0.54
N VAL A 26 15.50 1.21 0.78
CA VAL A 26 16.79 1.54 1.40
C VAL A 26 17.92 0.63 0.90
N ARG A 27 17.64 -0.67 0.74
CA ARG A 27 18.61 -1.64 0.19
C ARG A 27 18.99 -1.29 -1.25
N GLU A 28 18.05 -0.80 -2.06
CA GLU A 28 18.29 -0.37 -3.45
C GLU A 28 18.85 1.06 -3.55
N GLY A 29 19.28 1.66 -2.42
CA GLY A 29 19.96 2.95 -2.40
C GLY A 29 19.06 4.18 -2.44
N ALA A 30 17.76 4.01 -2.24
CA ALA A 30 16.81 5.13 -2.09
C ALA A 30 16.77 5.64 -0.66
N LYS A 31 16.11 6.80 -0.50
CA LYS A 31 15.65 7.30 0.79
C LYS A 31 14.15 7.03 0.93
N VAL A 32 13.68 6.79 2.16
CA VAL A 32 12.27 6.48 2.41
C VAL A 32 11.69 7.33 3.53
N VAL A 33 10.46 7.83 3.32
CA VAL A 33 9.63 8.39 4.39
C VAL A 33 8.62 7.34 4.79
N ILE A 34 8.71 6.87 6.02
CA ILE A 34 7.80 5.92 6.67
C ILE A 34 6.67 6.74 7.29
N ALA A 35 5.46 6.61 6.74
CA ALA A 35 4.26 7.28 7.22
C ALA A 35 3.35 6.26 7.90
N ASP A 36 3.15 6.38 9.21
CA ASP A 36 2.33 5.43 9.98
C ASP A 36 1.75 6.11 11.22
N VAL A 37 0.67 5.57 11.76
CA VAL A 37 0.11 6.01 13.05
C VAL A 37 0.86 5.42 14.25
N GLN A 38 1.63 4.35 14.05
CA GLN A 38 2.37 3.61 15.07
C GLN A 38 3.78 4.22 15.25
N ALA A 39 3.88 5.26 16.08
CA ALA A 39 5.12 6.03 16.26
C ALA A 39 6.29 5.14 16.70
N ASP A 40 6.13 4.34 17.76
CA ASP A 40 7.21 3.52 18.34
C ASP A 40 7.82 2.57 17.28
N LYS A 41 6.99 1.94 16.47
CA LYS A 41 7.46 1.04 15.40
C LYS A 41 8.13 1.78 14.26
N GLY A 42 7.55 2.93 13.86
CA GLY A 42 8.08 3.74 12.78
C GLY A 42 9.45 4.32 13.13
N GLU A 43 9.63 4.83 14.33
CA GLU A 43 10.91 5.34 14.85
C GLU A 43 11.95 4.22 14.97
N SER A 44 11.55 3.06 15.54
CA SER A 44 12.42 1.89 15.64
C SER A 44 12.94 1.45 14.27
N LEU A 45 12.05 1.31 13.28
CA LEU A 45 12.43 0.93 11.91
C LEU A 45 13.34 2.00 11.26
N THR A 46 13.04 3.27 11.47
CA THR A 46 13.87 4.36 10.95
C THR A 46 15.29 4.31 11.49
N ASN A 47 15.43 4.06 12.80
CA ASN A 47 16.74 3.92 13.43
C ASN A 47 17.52 2.71 12.89
N GLU A 48 16.84 1.59 12.67
CA GLU A 48 17.45 0.37 12.08
C GLU A 48 17.91 0.61 10.63
N LEU A 49 17.13 1.30 9.82
CA LEU A 49 17.45 1.59 8.42
C LEU A 49 18.60 2.60 8.27
N GLY A 50 18.85 3.38 9.28
CA GLY A 50 20.00 4.29 9.38
C GLY A 50 19.68 5.75 9.05
N ALA A 51 20.39 6.62 9.76
CA ALA A 51 20.26 8.07 9.62
C ALA A 51 20.47 8.53 8.17
N GLY A 52 19.64 9.43 7.70
CA GLY A 52 19.71 9.99 6.35
C GLY A 52 19.15 9.09 5.24
N LYS A 53 18.88 7.81 5.50
CA LYS A 53 18.25 6.88 4.56
C LYS A 53 16.74 6.78 4.78
N ALA A 54 16.30 6.84 6.02
CA ALA A 54 14.89 6.80 6.37
C ALA A 54 14.51 7.97 7.28
N ALA A 55 13.24 8.35 7.24
CA ALA A 55 12.63 9.26 8.18
C ALA A 55 11.23 8.77 8.52
N PHE A 56 10.83 8.92 9.78
CA PHE A 56 9.46 8.64 10.22
C PHE A 56 8.65 9.94 10.29
N VAL A 57 7.40 9.88 9.88
CA VAL A 57 6.40 10.93 10.08
C VAL A 57 5.11 10.25 10.55
N ARG A 58 4.65 10.61 11.76
CA ARG A 58 3.34 10.15 12.22
C ARG A 58 2.27 10.67 11.27
N CYS A 59 1.44 9.78 10.73
CA CYS A 59 0.47 10.13 9.71
C CYS A 59 -0.81 9.30 9.84
N ASP A 60 -1.92 9.97 10.03
CA ASP A 60 -3.24 9.46 9.69
C ASP A 60 -3.54 9.86 8.24
N VAL A 61 -3.59 8.87 7.34
CA VAL A 61 -3.79 9.10 5.90
C VAL A 61 -5.12 9.79 5.58
N THR A 62 -6.07 9.79 6.50
CA THR A 62 -7.37 10.48 6.36
C THR A 62 -7.27 11.99 6.56
N GLN A 63 -6.16 12.47 7.15
CA GLN A 63 -5.94 13.89 7.46
C GLN A 63 -5.05 14.52 6.38
N GLU A 64 -5.56 15.57 5.75
CA GLU A 64 -4.78 16.28 4.73
C GLU A 64 -3.50 16.91 5.29
N ALA A 65 -3.55 17.47 6.50
CA ALA A 65 -2.40 18.09 7.14
C ALA A 65 -1.25 17.10 7.35
N ASP A 66 -1.57 15.87 7.79
CA ASP A 66 -0.58 14.81 7.98
C ASP A 66 0.03 14.38 6.64
N GLY A 67 -0.80 14.21 5.61
CA GLY A 67 -0.33 13.89 4.26
C GLY A 67 0.61 14.98 3.70
N ARG A 68 0.29 16.25 3.90
CA ARG A 68 1.17 17.38 3.50
C ARG A 68 2.49 17.36 4.27
N ALA A 69 2.47 17.05 5.56
CA ALA A 69 3.69 16.93 6.37
C ALA A 69 4.60 15.79 5.85
N VAL A 70 4.02 14.64 5.49
CA VAL A 70 4.74 13.51 4.88
C VAL A 70 5.38 13.91 3.56
N VAL A 71 4.62 14.55 2.66
CA VAL A 71 5.13 15.00 1.36
C VAL A 71 6.22 16.04 1.53
N GLY A 72 6.03 17.04 2.41
CA GLY A 72 7.04 18.05 2.72
C GLY A 72 8.33 17.44 3.27
N LYS A 73 8.22 16.43 4.15
CA LYS A 73 9.38 15.67 4.64
C LYS A 73 10.11 14.97 3.50
N ALA A 74 9.38 14.31 2.61
CA ALA A 74 9.99 13.63 1.47
C ALA A 74 10.74 14.60 0.56
N GLN A 75 10.15 15.75 0.24
CA GLN A 75 10.78 16.80 -0.56
C GLN A 75 12.05 17.37 0.12
N SER A 76 12.07 17.47 1.44
CA SER A 76 13.27 17.91 2.19
C SER A 76 14.42 16.90 2.16
N MET A 77 14.12 15.62 1.86
CA MET A 77 15.13 14.54 1.76
C MET A 77 15.68 14.39 0.34
N GLY A 78 15.01 14.93 -0.68
CA GLY A 78 15.42 14.87 -2.08
C GLY A 78 14.24 14.82 -3.04
N LYS A 79 14.49 14.32 -4.26
CA LYS A 79 13.48 14.22 -5.33
C LYS A 79 12.48 13.11 -5.00
N LEU A 80 11.25 13.48 -4.62
CA LEU A 80 10.16 12.53 -4.40
C LEU A 80 9.75 11.91 -5.72
N MET A 81 9.93 10.60 -5.86
CA MET A 81 9.66 9.86 -7.10
C MET A 81 8.65 8.72 -6.95
N GLY A 82 8.19 8.44 -5.74
CA GLY A 82 7.17 7.42 -5.60
C GLY A 82 6.43 7.41 -4.27
N LEU A 83 5.24 6.80 -4.34
CA LEU A 83 4.35 6.55 -3.21
C LEU A 83 3.91 5.08 -3.23
N VAL A 84 4.03 4.40 -2.09
CA VAL A 84 3.44 3.07 -1.88
C VAL A 84 2.41 3.17 -0.76
N ASN A 85 1.14 2.98 -1.10
CA ASN A 85 0.03 3.00 -0.16
C ASN A 85 -0.21 1.60 0.43
N CYS A 86 0.25 1.37 1.67
CA CYS A 86 0.01 0.14 2.42
C CYS A 86 -0.85 0.37 3.68
N ALA A 87 -1.15 1.62 4.05
CA ALA A 87 -2.01 1.90 5.18
C ALA A 87 -3.43 1.35 4.94
N GLY A 88 -3.97 0.65 5.93
CA GLY A 88 -5.31 0.10 5.84
C GLY A 88 -5.68 -0.78 7.03
N ILE A 89 -6.98 -1.04 7.16
CA ILE A 89 -7.58 -1.92 8.16
C ILE A 89 -8.46 -2.97 7.47
N GLY A 90 -8.67 -4.12 8.11
CA GLY A 90 -9.47 -5.23 7.58
C GLY A 90 -10.45 -5.79 8.62
N PRO A 91 -11.37 -4.98 9.18
CA PRO A 91 -12.38 -5.50 10.08
C PRO A 91 -13.35 -6.41 9.33
N ALA A 92 -13.87 -7.43 10.03
CA ALA A 92 -14.88 -8.33 9.49
C ALA A 92 -16.18 -8.19 10.30
N ALA A 93 -17.29 -7.92 9.61
CA ALA A 93 -18.63 -7.92 10.19
C ALA A 93 -19.64 -8.28 9.10
N LYS A 94 -20.58 -9.18 9.43
CA LYS A 94 -21.65 -9.57 8.49
C LYS A 94 -22.64 -8.44 8.25
N THR A 95 -23.26 -8.39 7.07
CA THR A 95 -24.34 -7.44 6.76
C THR A 95 -25.49 -7.54 7.78
N VAL A 96 -25.81 -8.78 8.20
CA VAL A 96 -26.67 -9.04 9.35
C VAL A 96 -25.96 -10.06 10.24
N GLY A 97 -25.58 -9.65 11.45
CA GLY A 97 -24.93 -10.47 12.47
C GLY A 97 -25.89 -10.94 13.54
N LYS A 98 -25.34 -11.52 14.64
CA LYS A 98 -26.15 -11.94 15.81
C LYS A 98 -26.78 -10.75 16.52
N ASP A 99 -26.08 -9.60 16.53
CA ASP A 99 -26.46 -8.40 17.26
C ASP A 99 -27.22 -7.39 16.37
N GLY A 100 -27.60 -7.79 15.16
CA GLY A 100 -28.37 -6.97 14.22
C GLY A 100 -27.60 -6.57 12.94
N ALA A 101 -27.93 -5.41 12.39
CA ALA A 101 -27.34 -4.89 11.17
C ALA A 101 -25.87 -4.53 11.35
N HIS A 102 -25.10 -4.60 10.25
CA HIS A 102 -23.70 -4.16 10.23
C HIS A 102 -23.56 -2.73 10.76
N PRO A 103 -22.66 -2.44 11.73
CA PRO A 103 -22.44 -1.09 12.22
C PRO A 103 -21.97 -0.15 11.09
N LEU A 104 -22.74 0.89 10.78
CA LEU A 104 -22.45 1.79 9.67
C LEU A 104 -21.16 2.59 9.88
N ASP A 105 -20.83 2.91 11.12
CA ASP A 105 -19.56 3.56 11.51
C ASP A 105 -18.34 2.70 11.17
N LEU A 106 -18.41 1.38 11.37
CA LEU A 106 -17.34 0.44 10.99
C LEU A 106 -17.15 0.40 9.47
N PHE A 107 -18.27 0.39 8.71
CA PHE A 107 -18.23 0.48 7.25
C PHE A 107 -17.57 1.79 6.82
N THR A 108 -18.08 2.91 7.32
CA THR A 108 -17.58 4.26 7.01
C THR A 108 -16.09 4.39 7.35
N ARG A 109 -15.68 3.96 8.53
CA ARG A 109 -14.27 3.99 8.93
C ARG A 109 -13.37 3.19 8.00
N THR A 110 -13.82 2.01 7.55
CA THR A 110 -13.07 1.16 6.64
C THR A 110 -12.88 1.83 5.28
N ILE A 111 -13.95 2.41 4.72
CA ILE A 111 -13.89 3.19 3.47
C ILE A 111 -12.98 4.41 3.63
N THR A 112 -13.14 5.14 4.72
CA THR A 112 -12.39 6.38 4.96
C THR A 112 -10.87 6.10 5.04
N ILE A 113 -10.46 5.12 5.80
CA ILE A 113 -9.02 4.80 5.93
C ILE A 113 -8.47 4.19 4.63
N ASN A 114 -9.11 3.12 4.13
CA ASN A 114 -8.54 2.33 3.04
C ASN A 114 -8.61 3.03 1.69
N LEU A 115 -9.75 3.67 1.37
CA LEU A 115 -10.01 4.25 0.06
C LEU A 115 -9.74 5.76 0.04
N ILE A 116 -10.42 6.52 0.91
CA ILE A 116 -10.27 7.98 0.92
C ILE A 116 -8.85 8.35 1.36
N GLY A 117 -8.29 7.68 2.37
CA GLY A 117 -6.91 7.90 2.82
C GLY A 117 -5.88 7.60 1.74
N SER A 118 -6.06 6.50 0.98
CA SER A 118 -5.18 6.21 -0.17
C SER A 118 -5.27 7.28 -1.23
N PHE A 119 -6.47 7.73 -1.59
CA PHE A 119 -6.65 8.80 -2.58
C PHE A 119 -6.08 10.13 -2.08
N ASN A 120 -6.23 10.45 -0.78
CA ASN A 120 -5.63 11.63 -0.18
C ASN A 120 -4.11 11.66 -0.37
N MET A 121 -3.43 10.56 -0.08
CA MET A 121 -1.98 10.46 -0.29
C MET A 121 -1.59 10.52 -1.77
N ILE A 122 -2.37 9.88 -2.66
CA ILE A 122 -2.15 9.92 -4.12
C ILE A 122 -2.18 11.36 -4.63
N ARG A 123 -3.24 12.12 -4.36
CA ARG A 123 -3.38 13.48 -4.88
C ARG A 123 -2.28 14.42 -4.39
N LEU A 124 -1.86 14.29 -3.12
CA LEU A 124 -0.80 15.12 -2.53
C LEU A 124 0.59 14.77 -3.08
N ALA A 125 0.89 13.48 -3.21
CA ALA A 125 2.14 13.03 -3.81
C ALA A 125 2.20 13.38 -5.31
N ALA A 126 1.11 13.21 -6.05
CA ALA A 126 1.02 13.58 -7.46
C ALA A 126 1.23 15.09 -7.67
N GLU A 127 0.64 15.94 -6.84
CA GLU A 127 0.88 17.40 -6.87
C GLU A 127 2.37 17.74 -6.71
N ALA A 128 3.06 17.07 -5.80
CA ALA A 128 4.49 17.28 -5.60
C ALA A 128 5.33 16.73 -6.77
N MET A 129 5.07 15.50 -7.20
CA MET A 129 5.80 14.83 -8.27
C MET A 129 5.60 15.51 -9.65
N SER A 130 4.43 16.12 -9.91
CA SER A 130 4.18 16.84 -11.16
C SER A 130 5.13 18.02 -11.39
N LYS A 131 5.74 18.53 -10.33
CA LYS A 131 6.71 19.65 -10.36
C LYS A 131 8.17 19.18 -10.52
N ASN A 132 8.40 17.88 -10.54
CA ASN A 132 9.74 17.33 -10.76
C ASN A 132 10.23 17.60 -12.19
N GLU A 133 11.54 17.83 -12.34
CA GLU A 133 12.17 17.65 -13.66
C GLU A 133 12.02 16.18 -14.08
N PRO A 134 11.60 15.92 -15.32
CA PRO A 134 11.39 14.54 -15.79
C PRO A 134 12.70 13.77 -15.88
N GLU A 135 12.62 12.46 -15.64
CA GLU A 135 13.71 11.54 -15.98
C GLU A 135 13.86 11.45 -17.51
N PRO A 136 14.94 10.84 -18.03
CA PRO A 136 15.15 10.70 -19.48
C PRO A 136 13.99 10.01 -20.22
N THR A 137 13.21 9.17 -19.55
CA THR A 137 12.01 8.51 -20.07
C THR A 137 10.77 9.42 -20.09
N GLY A 138 10.86 10.64 -19.56
CA GLY A 138 9.73 11.55 -19.33
C GLY A 138 9.01 11.30 -18.00
N GLU A 139 9.41 10.30 -17.22
CA GLU A 139 8.78 9.95 -15.96
C GLU A 139 9.10 10.95 -14.84
N ARG A 140 8.09 11.33 -14.07
CA ARG A 140 8.20 12.19 -12.88
C ARG A 140 7.85 11.48 -11.59
N GLY A 141 7.33 10.26 -11.68
CA GLY A 141 7.03 9.45 -10.50
C GLY A 141 6.12 8.27 -10.76
N VAL A 142 5.99 7.42 -9.74
CA VAL A 142 5.09 6.27 -9.75
C VAL A 142 4.36 6.13 -8.42
N MET A 143 3.09 5.77 -8.49
CA MET A 143 2.27 5.47 -7.33
C MET A 143 1.81 4.02 -7.38
N ILE A 144 1.86 3.35 -6.23
CA ILE A 144 1.46 1.95 -6.10
C ILE A 144 0.51 1.84 -4.92
N SER A 145 -0.71 1.39 -5.18
CA SER A 145 -1.72 1.17 -4.14
C SER A 145 -1.89 -0.30 -3.81
N THR A 146 -2.20 -0.59 -2.55
CA THR A 146 -2.47 -1.95 -2.07
C THR A 146 -3.98 -2.20 -2.04
N ALA A 147 -4.48 -2.94 -3.03
CA ALA A 147 -5.82 -3.52 -3.00
C ALA A 147 -5.84 -4.82 -2.15
N SER A 148 -6.56 -5.81 -2.60
CA SER A 148 -6.60 -7.18 -2.07
C SER A 148 -7.32 -8.08 -3.07
N VAL A 149 -7.08 -9.39 -3.02
CA VAL A 149 -7.93 -10.38 -3.69
C VAL A 149 -9.39 -10.29 -3.21
N ALA A 150 -9.64 -9.77 -2.00
CA ALA A 150 -10.98 -9.49 -1.49
C ALA A 150 -11.76 -8.46 -2.31
N ALA A 151 -11.11 -7.69 -3.19
CA ALA A 151 -11.80 -6.85 -4.17
C ALA A 151 -12.56 -7.67 -5.22
N TYR A 152 -12.19 -8.93 -5.42
CA TYR A 152 -12.74 -9.86 -6.40
C TYR A 152 -13.45 -11.04 -5.74
N ASP A 153 -12.81 -11.65 -4.76
CA ASP A 153 -13.21 -12.90 -4.12
C ASP A 153 -13.52 -12.66 -2.62
N GLY A 154 -14.30 -11.62 -2.30
CA GLY A 154 -14.62 -11.24 -0.91
C GLY A 154 -15.36 -12.34 -0.15
N GLN A 155 -14.97 -12.56 1.10
CA GLN A 155 -15.51 -13.56 1.99
C GLN A 155 -16.67 -13.01 2.84
N ILE A 156 -17.38 -13.91 3.51
CA ILE A 156 -18.43 -13.56 4.49
C ILE A 156 -17.86 -12.60 5.53
N GLY A 157 -18.52 -11.47 5.73
CA GLY A 157 -18.11 -10.41 6.67
C GLY A 157 -17.18 -9.35 6.08
N GLN A 158 -16.77 -9.47 4.83
CA GLN A 158 -15.81 -8.54 4.21
C GLN A 158 -16.46 -7.42 3.37
N ALA A 159 -17.77 -7.17 3.47
CA ALA A 159 -18.45 -6.19 2.62
C ALA A 159 -17.75 -4.81 2.61
N ALA A 160 -17.45 -4.24 3.78
CA ALA A 160 -16.76 -2.95 3.89
C ALA A 160 -15.32 -3.01 3.33
N TYR A 161 -14.58 -4.07 3.68
CA TYR A 161 -13.21 -4.27 3.21
C TYR A 161 -13.16 -4.46 1.70
N SER A 162 -13.98 -5.35 1.15
CA SER A 162 -14.09 -5.59 -0.30
C SER A 162 -14.51 -4.34 -1.06
N ALA A 163 -15.48 -3.57 -0.55
CA ALA A 163 -15.87 -2.30 -1.15
C ALA A 163 -14.71 -1.30 -1.18
N SER A 164 -13.95 -1.16 -0.08
CA SER A 164 -12.78 -0.29 -0.03
C SER A 164 -11.69 -0.69 -1.02
N LYS A 165 -11.40 -2.00 -1.13
CA LYS A 165 -10.38 -2.53 -2.02
C LYS A 165 -10.84 -2.57 -3.48
N GLY A 166 -12.13 -2.78 -3.73
CA GLY A 166 -12.77 -2.61 -5.03
C GLY A 166 -12.70 -1.17 -5.54
N GLY A 167 -12.89 -0.20 -4.64
CA GLY A 167 -12.71 1.23 -4.95
C GLY A 167 -11.29 1.56 -5.39
N ILE A 168 -10.25 0.99 -4.72
CA ILE A 168 -8.84 1.14 -5.12
C ILE A 168 -8.62 0.56 -6.52
N VAL A 169 -9.16 -0.62 -6.82
CA VAL A 169 -9.12 -1.21 -8.16
C VAL A 169 -9.77 -0.29 -9.19
N GLY A 170 -10.98 0.19 -8.89
CA GLY A 170 -11.75 1.06 -9.79
C GLY A 170 -11.07 2.39 -10.11
N MET A 171 -10.35 3.00 -9.15
CA MET A 171 -9.67 4.27 -9.37
C MET A 171 -8.28 4.13 -10.04
N THR A 172 -7.74 2.92 -10.21
CA THR A 172 -6.39 2.69 -10.73
C THR A 172 -6.20 3.27 -12.13
N LEU A 173 -7.02 2.85 -13.08
CA LEU A 173 -6.90 3.28 -14.48
C LEU A 173 -7.30 4.76 -14.70
N PRO A 174 -8.38 5.29 -14.12
CA PRO A 174 -8.69 6.72 -14.23
C PRO A 174 -7.55 7.61 -13.76
N ILE A 175 -6.95 7.34 -12.60
CA ILE A 175 -5.82 8.13 -12.07
C ILE A 175 -4.59 8.02 -12.99
N ALA A 176 -4.29 6.84 -13.52
CA ALA A 176 -3.18 6.68 -14.46
C ALA A 176 -3.39 7.53 -15.72
N ARG A 177 -4.63 7.63 -16.23
CA ARG A 177 -5.00 8.46 -17.37
C ARG A 177 -4.94 9.95 -17.06
N ASP A 178 -5.45 10.36 -15.91
CA ASP A 178 -5.40 11.76 -15.45
C ASP A 178 -3.95 12.27 -15.37
N LEU A 179 -3.04 11.43 -14.89
CA LEU A 179 -1.65 11.79 -14.62
C LEU A 179 -0.68 11.49 -15.77
N ALA A 180 -1.15 10.93 -16.87
CA ALA A 180 -0.31 10.58 -18.03
C ALA A 180 0.47 11.79 -18.57
N ARG A 181 -0.19 12.94 -18.70
CA ARG A 181 0.44 14.19 -19.17
C ARG A 181 1.47 14.74 -18.18
N ASN A 182 1.37 14.35 -16.92
CA ASN A 182 2.33 14.72 -15.88
C ASN A 182 3.53 13.78 -15.81
N GLY A 183 3.56 12.70 -16.61
CA GLY A 183 4.61 11.69 -16.56
C GLY A 183 4.60 10.89 -15.25
N ILE A 184 3.42 10.69 -14.63
CA ILE A 184 3.27 9.95 -13.39
C ILE A 184 2.44 8.70 -13.64
N ARG A 185 2.98 7.53 -13.27
CA ARG A 185 2.30 6.25 -13.37
C ARG A 185 1.52 5.94 -12.10
N ASN A 186 0.43 5.18 -12.25
CA ASN A 186 -0.36 4.68 -11.14
C ASN A 186 -0.68 3.20 -11.33
N MET A 187 -0.28 2.39 -10.37
CA MET A 187 -0.43 0.93 -10.37
C MET A 187 -1.12 0.45 -9.10
N THR A 188 -1.66 -0.73 -9.13
CA THR A 188 -2.22 -1.39 -7.95
C THR A 188 -1.74 -2.83 -7.86
N ILE A 189 -1.37 -3.25 -6.67
CA ILE A 189 -1.14 -4.66 -6.34
C ILE A 189 -2.33 -5.16 -5.54
N ALA A 190 -2.87 -6.33 -5.89
CA ALA A 190 -3.90 -7.03 -5.15
C ALA A 190 -3.28 -8.29 -4.49
N PRO A 191 -2.78 -8.19 -3.25
CA PRO A 191 -2.20 -9.33 -2.55
C PRO A 191 -3.25 -10.38 -2.21
N GLY A 192 -2.83 -11.64 -2.21
CA GLY A 192 -3.55 -12.75 -1.60
C GLY A 192 -3.33 -12.79 -0.07
N ILE A 193 -3.04 -13.96 0.47
CA ILE A 193 -2.84 -14.15 1.90
C ILE A 193 -1.36 -13.98 2.24
N PHE A 194 -1.04 -12.92 2.97
CA PHE A 194 0.33 -12.56 3.36
C PHE A 194 0.52 -12.61 4.87
N GLY A 195 1.69 -13.10 5.31
CA GLY A 195 2.14 -13.08 6.69
C GLY A 195 2.42 -11.66 7.16
N THR A 196 1.41 -11.03 7.72
CA THR A 196 1.45 -9.66 8.25
C THR A 196 0.94 -9.64 9.69
N PRO A 197 1.18 -8.58 10.48
CA PRO A 197 0.61 -8.48 11.81
C PRO A 197 -0.90 -8.68 11.87
N MET A 198 -1.62 -8.30 10.81
CA MET A 198 -3.07 -8.52 10.69
C MET A 198 -3.42 -10.01 10.70
N LEU A 199 -2.64 -10.85 10.02
CA LEU A 199 -2.84 -12.30 9.99
C LEU A 199 -2.32 -12.99 11.25
N PHE A 200 -1.16 -12.56 11.76
CA PHE A 200 -0.53 -13.16 12.94
C PHE A 200 -1.30 -12.94 14.23
N GLY A 201 -2.30 -12.07 14.24
CA GLY A 201 -3.27 -11.96 15.32
C GLY A 201 -4.31 -13.11 15.37
N MET A 202 -4.35 -13.98 14.34
CA MET A 202 -5.26 -15.14 14.29
C MET A 202 -4.62 -16.38 14.94
N PRO A 203 -5.42 -17.37 15.39
CA PRO A 203 -4.91 -18.65 15.88
C PRO A 203 -4.00 -19.36 14.85
N LYS A 204 -3.00 -20.10 15.33
CA LYS A 204 -1.99 -20.75 14.47
C LYS A 204 -2.63 -21.71 13.46
N GLU A 205 -3.64 -22.47 13.90
CA GLU A 205 -4.36 -23.41 13.05
C GLU A 205 -5.04 -22.72 11.85
N VAL A 206 -5.56 -21.51 12.07
CA VAL A 206 -6.16 -20.67 11.02
C VAL A 206 -5.09 -20.20 10.05
N GLN A 207 -3.93 -19.74 10.57
CA GLN A 207 -2.81 -19.32 9.73
C GLN A 207 -2.32 -20.49 8.84
N ASP A 208 -2.19 -21.70 9.40
CA ASP A 208 -1.73 -22.88 8.67
C ASP A 208 -2.75 -23.32 7.60
N ALA A 209 -4.04 -23.30 7.93
CA ALA A 209 -5.11 -23.59 6.96
C ALA A 209 -5.11 -22.59 5.80
N LEU A 210 -4.93 -21.30 6.10
CA LEU A 210 -4.83 -20.25 5.09
C LEU A 210 -3.58 -20.44 4.20
N ALA A 211 -2.44 -20.77 4.79
CA ALA A 211 -1.22 -21.04 4.04
C ALA A 211 -1.39 -22.24 3.07
N ALA A 212 -2.03 -23.31 3.55
CA ALA A 212 -2.30 -24.51 2.76
C ALA A 212 -3.31 -24.25 1.62
N SER A 213 -4.16 -23.23 1.73
CA SER A 213 -5.13 -22.87 0.68
C SER A 213 -4.50 -22.17 -0.54
N VAL A 214 -3.25 -21.73 -0.45
CA VAL A 214 -2.52 -21.10 -1.56
C VAL A 214 -2.03 -22.21 -2.50
N PRO A 215 -2.46 -22.25 -3.79
CA PRO A 215 -2.09 -23.31 -4.70
C PRO A 215 -0.58 -23.45 -4.90
N PHE A 216 0.11 -22.37 -5.30
CA PHE A 216 1.57 -22.38 -5.44
C PHE A 216 2.16 -20.96 -5.44
N PRO A 217 3.23 -20.71 -4.68
CA PRO A 217 3.84 -21.61 -3.69
C PRO A 217 2.90 -21.81 -2.50
N SER A 218 2.81 -23.04 -1.97
CA SER A 218 1.88 -23.40 -0.88
C SER A 218 2.39 -22.85 0.47
N ARG A 219 2.30 -21.56 0.63
CA ARG A 219 2.69 -20.79 1.81
C ARG A 219 2.04 -19.42 1.81
N LEU A 220 2.06 -18.77 2.95
CA LEU A 220 1.75 -17.34 3.02
C LEU A 220 2.75 -16.53 2.18
N GLY A 221 2.26 -15.49 1.51
CA GLY A 221 3.11 -14.46 0.94
C GLY A 221 3.92 -13.77 2.03
N ARG A 222 5.13 -13.36 1.71
CA ARG A 222 6.02 -12.62 2.61
C ARG A 222 6.06 -11.15 2.22
N PRO A 223 6.33 -10.22 3.15
CA PRO A 223 6.53 -8.81 2.81
C PRO A 223 7.54 -8.60 1.68
N GLU A 224 8.58 -9.44 1.61
CA GLU A 224 9.59 -9.41 0.56
C GLU A 224 9.04 -9.80 -0.83
N ASP A 225 8.05 -10.68 -0.90
CA ASP A 225 7.40 -11.03 -2.17
C ASP A 225 6.63 -9.83 -2.72
N TYR A 226 5.96 -9.08 -1.85
CA TYR A 226 5.29 -7.83 -2.21
C TYR A 226 6.31 -6.76 -2.64
N ALA A 227 7.36 -6.55 -1.86
CA ALA A 227 8.41 -5.57 -2.12
C ALA A 227 9.14 -5.82 -3.46
N LYS A 228 9.34 -7.09 -3.85
CA LYS A 228 9.87 -7.45 -5.18
C LYS A 228 8.97 -6.95 -6.31
N LEU A 229 7.65 -7.10 -6.17
CA LEU A 229 6.73 -6.60 -7.20
C LEU A 229 6.71 -5.06 -7.22
N VAL A 230 6.77 -4.40 -6.06
CA VAL A 230 6.94 -2.94 -5.97
C VAL A 230 8.20 -2.51 -6.73
N GLN A 231 9.34 -3.17 -6.50
CA GLN A 231 10.60 -2.90 -7.20
C GLN A 231 10.43 -3.03 -8.72
N GLN A 232 9.82 -4.11 -9.19
CA GLN A 232 9.57 -4.34 -10.62
C GLN A 232 8.65 -3.28 -11.24
N ILE A 233 7.60 -2.86 -10.53
CA ILE A 233 6.72 -1.79 -11.00
C ILE A 233 7.49 -0.47 -11.11
N VAL A 234 8.34 -0.14 -10.14
CA VAL A 234 9.14 1.08 -10.17
C VAL A 234 10.12 1.07 -11.36
N THR A 235 10.80 -0.04 -11.60
CA THR A 235 11.86 -0.14 -12.62
C THR A 235 11.35 -0.42 -14.04
N ASN A 236 10.10 -0.83 -14.20
CA ASN A 236 9.48 -1.09 -15.50
C ASN A 236 8.47 0.02 -15.85
N ASP A 237 8.88 0.98 -16.66
CA ASP A 237 8.10 2.18 -17.01
C ASP A 237 6.90 1.89 -17.92
N MET A 238 6.81 0.70 -18.51
CA MET A 238 5.64 0.30 -19.32
C MET A 238 4.46 -0.17 -18.45
N LEU A 239 4.67 -0.46 -17.16
CA LEU A 239 3.61 -0.82 -16.23
C LEU A 239 2.87 0.44 -15.75
N ASN A 240 1.65 0.67 -16.24
CA ASN A 240 0.81 1.81 -15.89
C ASN A 240 -0.69 1.47 -16.02
N GLY A 241 -1.48 1.86 -15.03
CA GLY A 241 -2.95 1.73 -15.06
C GLY A 241 -3.50 0.33 -14.79
N GLU A 242 -2.67 -0.62 -14.36
CA GLU A 242 -3.03 -2.03 -14.19
C GLU A 242 -3.10 -2.43 -12.71
N VAL A 243 -3.86 -3.50 -12.45
CA VAL A 243 -3.98 -4.17 -11.16
C VAL A 243 -3.38 -5.56 -11.28
N ILE A 244 -2.29 -5.81 -10.52
CA ILE A 244 -1.61 -7.10 -10.53
C ILE A 244 -2.01 -7.91 -9.30
N ARG A 245 -2.65 -9.07 -9.49
CA ARG A 245 -2.88 -10.04 -8.42
C ARG A 245 -1.55 -10.71 -8.06
N LEU A 246 -1.20 -10.65 -6.78
CA LEU A 246 -0.02 -11.30 -6.21
C LEU A 246 -0.49 -12.29 -5.14
N ASP A 247 -0.93 -13.47 -5.55
CA ASP A 247 -1.79 -14.31 -4.73
C ASP A 247 -1.51 -15.83 -4.78
N GLY A 248 -0.47 -16.26 -5.52
CA GLY A 248 -0.17 -17.69 -5.67
C GLY A 248 -1.31 -18.49 -6.30
N ALA A 249 -2.11 -17.85 -7.15
CA ALA A 249 -3.29 -18.39 -7.84
C ALA A 249 -4.48 -18.74 -6.91
N ILE A 250 -4.52 -18.19 -5.69
CA ILE A 250 -5.67 -18.41 -4.80
C ILE A 250 -6.93 -17.74 -5.35
N ARG A 251 -8.06 -18.40 -5.15
CA ARG A 251 -9.40 -17.84 -5.21
C ARG A 251 -10.06 -18.11 -3.87
N MET A 252 -10.43 -17.04 -3.17
CA MET A 252 -10.93 -17.17 -1.79
C MET A 252 -12.25 -17.92 -1.77
N ALA A 253 -12.34 -18.95 -0.91
CA ALA A 253 -13.62 -19.59 -0.60
C ALA A 253 -14.54 -18.63 0.15
N PRO A 254 -15.87 -18.82 0.14
CA PRO A 254 -16.81 -17.95 0.85
C PRO A 254 -16.57 -17.85 2.36
N LYS A 255 -15.91 -18.88 2.94
CA LYS A 255 -15.56 -18.99 4.37
C LYS A 255 -14.12 -19.43 4.49
#